data_c4dd5fa5972960cd9a2b01eeecfdef83
#
_entry.id   c4dd5fa5972960cd9a2b01eeecfdef83
#
_cell.length_a   1.000
_cell.length_b   1.000
_cell.length_c   1.000
_cell.angle_alpha   90.00
_cell.angle_beta   90.00
_cell.angle_gamma   90.00
#
_symmetry.space_group_name_H-M   'P 1'
#
loop_
_entity.id
_entity.type
_entity.pdbx_description
1 polymer ?
#
loop_
_entity_poly.entity_id
_entity_poly.type
_entity_poly.pdbx_seq_one_letter_code
_entity_poly.pdbx_strand_id
1 'polypeptide(L)'
;DSMSLLGQTLALGGDHLTEASTRSVLGLAGQELYERLLNALKAQDCLAVAALTQELLERGVDLGFFLRELTTLWRNLFLIRQAGAAATAALDMPDAEKQRLLDLAPQFDPAYIHAAWQMVLESQRQVLTSLEPSAALELLLLNLALLPRLVSLETLSRTTVAPASGTPAAPAPSAPAA
;
A
#
# COMPACT_ATOMS: atom_id res chain seq x y z
N ASP A 1 29.66 -7.47 -43.40
CA ASP A 1 30.05 -7.79 -42.01
C ASP A 1 29.55 -6.82 -40.94
N SER A 2 28.89 -5.72 -41.34
CA SER A 2 28.31 -4.76 -40.39
C SER A 2 27.04 -5.22 -39.70
N MET A 3 26.37 -6.27 -40.19
CA MET A 3 25.15 -6.86 -39.60
C MET A 3 25.44 -7.79 -38.42
N SER A 4 26.68 -8.32 -38.34
CA SER A 4 27.08 -9.24 -37.26
C SER A 4 27.38 -8.56 -35.93
N LEU A 5 27.82 -7.30 -35.95
CA LEU A 5 28.12 -6.52 -34.75
C LEU A 5 26.84 -6.02 -34.05
N LEU A 6 25.78 -5.69 -34.81
CA LEU A 6 24.50 -5.26 -34.27
C LEU A 6 23.79 -6.44 -33.59
N GLY A 7 23.91 -7.65 -34.14
CA GLY A 7 23.34 -8.87 -33.55
C GLY A 7 24.04 -9.30 -32.25
N GLN A 8 25.35 -9.08 -32.14
CA GLN A 8 26.13 -9.41 -30.94
C GLN A 8 25.90 -8.40 -29.80
N THR A 9 25.67 -7.14 -30.10
CA THR A 9 25.30 -6.15 -29.04
C THR A 9 23.89 -6.34 -28.52
N LEU A 10 22.97 -6.84 -29.34
CA LEU A 10 21.60 -7.20 -28.89
C LEU A 10 21.57 -8.48 -28.03
N ALA A 11 22.48 -9.44 -28.29
CA ALA A 11 22.55 -10.70 -27.54
C ALA A 11 23.26 -10.59 -26.18
N LEU A 12 24.19 -9.65 -26.02
CA LEU A 12 24.94 -9.40 -24.77
C LEU A 12 24.31 -8.35 -23.85
N GLY A 13 23.32 -7.60 -24.34
CA GLY A 13 22.62 -6.54 -23.59
C GLY A 13 21.28 -6.97 -23.01
N GLY A 14 20.81 -8.18 -23.27
CA GLY A 14 19.41 -8.57 -23.04
C GLY A 14 18.96 -8.58 -21.59
N ASP A 15 19.83 -8.92 -20.65
CA ASP A 15 19.43 -9.09 -19.24
C ASP A 15 19.64 -7.80 -18.40
N HIS A 16 20.64 -7.01 -18.69
CA HIS A 16 20.87 -5.74 -17.99
C HIS A 16 20.05 -4.55 -18.55
N LEU A 17 19.62 -4.64 -19.82
CA LEU A 17 18.76 -3.64 -20.44
C LEU A 17 17.30 -3.74 -19.96
N THR A 18 16.83 -4.92 -19.58
CA THR A 18 15.47 -5.10 -19.07
C THR A 18 15.28 -4.50 -17.67
N GLU A 19 16.25 -4.62 -16.78
CA GLU A 19 16.12 -4.08 -15.41
C GLU A 19 16.31 -2.56 -15.38
N ALA A 20 17.30 -2.02 -16.10
CA ALA A 20 17.54 -0.58 -16.19
C ALA A 20 16.51 0.13 -17.09
N SER A 21 16.06 -0.49 -18.19
CA SER A 21 15.00 0.07 -19.05
C SER A 21 13.62 -0.06 -18.43
N THR A 22 13.33 -1.12 -17.70
CA THR A 22 12.11 -1.26 -16.90
C THR A 22 12.11 -0.23 -15.77
N ARG A 23 13.23 -0.01 -15.11
CA ARG A 23 13.39 1.03 -14.08
C ARG A 23 13.30 2.44 -14.65
N SER A 24 13.77 2.69 -15.88
CA SER A 24 13.70 4.00 -16.54
C SER A 24 12.32 4.29 -17.14
N VAL A 25 11.66 3.31 -17.73
CA VAL A 25 10.29 3.44 -18.27
C VAL A 25 9.27 3.44 -17.12
N LEU A 26 9.49 2.67 -16.06
CA LEU A 26 8.73 2.77 -14.81
C LEU A 26 9.13 3.98 -13.96
N GLY A 27 10.30 4.59 -14.16
CA GLY A 27 10.76 5.73 -13.37
C GLY A 27 9.88 6.98 -13.50
N LEU A 28 9.50 7.37 -14.70
CA LEU A 28 8.62 8.54 -14.93
C LEU A 28 7.16 8.13 -15.11
N ALA A 29 6.87 7.11 -15.93
CA ALA A 29 5.52 6.59 -16.12
C ALA A 29 5.04 5.78 -14.89
N GLY A 30 5.95 5.19 -14.12
CA GLY A 30 5.66 4.50 -12.89
C GLY A 30 5.29 5.45 -11.75
N GLN A 31 5.97 6.57 -11.62
CA GLN A 31 5.63 7.58 -10.60
C GLN A 31 4.20 8.10 -10.78
N GLU A 32 3.81 8.39 -12.01
CA GLU A 32 2.44 8.83 -12.32
C GLU A 32 1.41 7.73 -11.97
N LEU A 33 1.71 6.46 -12.25
CA LEU A 33 0.83 5.35 -11.91
C LEU A 33 0.64 5.21 -10.40
N TYR A 34 1.73 5.30 -9.62
CA TYR A 34 1.66 5.25 -8.15
C TYR A 34 0.93 6.46 -7.58
N GLU A 35 1.12 7.66 -8.10
CA GLU A 35 0.39 8.85 -7.68
C GLU A 35 -1.11 8.70 -7.94
N ARG A 36 -1.50 8.23 -9.12
CA ARG A 36 -2.90 7.96 -9.47
C ARG A 36 -3.49 6.87 -8.57
N LEU A 37 -2.74 5.80 -8.29
CA LEU A 37 -3.15 4.74 -7.37
C LEU A 37 -3.38 5.30 -5.96
N LEU A 38 -2.43 6.04 -5.41
CA LEU A 38 -2.56 6.61 -4.07
C LEU A 38 -3.74 7.59 -3.96
N ASN A 39 -3.99 8.39 -5.01
CA ASN A 39 -5.16 9.26 -5.06
C ASN A 39 -6.47 8.47 -5.10
N ALA A 40 -6.54 7.39 -5.88
CA ALA A 40 -7.70 6.50 -5.94
C ALA A 40 -7.94 5.79 -4.60
N LEU A 41 -6.87 5.31 -3.93
CA LEU A 41 -6.94 4.70 -2.60
C LEU A 41 -7.44 5.71 -1.55
N LYS A 42 -6.92 6.94 -1.58
CA LYS A 42 -7.37 8.02 -0.69
C LYS A 42 -8.84 8.36 -0.89
N ALA A 43 -9.29 8.42 -2.14
CA ALA A 43 -10.68 8.66 -2.50
C ALA A 43 -11.59 7.45 -2.23
N GLN A 44 -11.03 6.27 -1.91
CA GLN A 44 -11.73 4.99 -1.80
C GLN A 44 -12.52 4.64 -3.08
N ASP A 45 -12.00 5.06 -4.24
CA ASP A 45 -12.60 4.86 -5.54
C ASP A 45 -12.20 3.49 -6.13
N CYS A 46 -13.02 2.49 -5.85
CA CYS A 46 -12.79 1.12 -6.33
C CYS A 46 -12.79 1.01 -7.86
N LEU A 47 -13.57 1.86 -8.57
CA LEU A 47 -13.60 1.82 -10.04
C LEU A 47 -12.30 2.37 -10.62
N ALA A 48 -11.78 3.46 -10.08
CA ALA A 48 -10.48 4.00 -10.47
C ALA A 48 -9.35 3.01 -10.17
N VAL A 49 -9.39 2.32 -9.02
CA VAL A 49 -8.42 1.27 -8.66
C VAL A 49 -8.47 0.10 -9.63
N ALA A 50 -9.66 -0.41 -9.97
CA ALA A 50 -9.82 -1.50 -10.93
C ALA A 50 -9.30 -1.10 -12.33
N ALA A 51 -9.63 0.12 -12.80
CA ALA A 51 -9.16 0.62 -14.10
C ALA A 51 -7.62 0.76 -14.13
N LEU A 52 -7.00 1.25 -13.05
CA LEU A 52 -5.55 1.34 -12.91
C LEU A 52 -4.89 -0.04 -12.89
N THR A 53 -5.52 -1.02 -12.23
CA THR A 53 -5.03 -2.40 -12.21
C THR A 53 -5.03 -2.99 -13.61
N GLN A 54 -6.09 -2.79 -14.35
CA GLN A 54 -6.18 -3.25 -15.74
C GLN A 54 -5.13 -2.58 -16.63
N GLU A 55 -4.94 -1.26 -16.51
CA GLU A 55 -3.90 -0.51 -17.24
C GLU A 55 -2.50 -1.05 -16.95
N LEU A 56 -2.21 -1.37 -15.68
CA LEU A 56 -0.94 -1.95 -15.23
C LEU A 56 -0.70 -3.32 -15.88
N LEU A 57 -1.73 -4.16 -15.94
CA LEU A 57 -1.68 -5.49 -16.55
C LEU A 57 -1.51 -5.41 -18.08
N GLU A 58 -2.23 -4.50 -18.75
CA GLU A 58 -2.12 -4.27 -20.20
C GLU A 58 -0.75 -3.75 -20.61
N ARG A 59 -0.09 -2.98 -19.75
CA ARG A 59 1.29 -2.52 -19.96
C ARG A 59 2.33 -3.62 -19.74
N GLY A 60 1.94 -4.79 -19.29
CA GLY A 60 2.84 -5.91 -19.02
C GLY A 60 3.85 -5.66 -17.92
N VAL A 61 3.48 -4.89 -16.90
CA VAL A 61 4.35 -4.59 -15.76
C VAL A 61 4.60 -5.87 -14.96
N ASP A 62 5.86 -6.13 -14.61
CA ASP A 62 6.21 -7.24 -13.71
C ASP A 62 5.55 -7.06 -12.34
N LEU A 63 4.67 -7.99 -11.98
CA LEU A 63 3.90 -7.92 -10.73
C LEU A 63 4.79 -8.02 -9.48
N GLY A 64 5.85 -8.79 -9.56
CA GLY A 64 6.81 -8.92 -8.46
C GLY A 64 7.56 -7.61 -8.22
N PHE A 65 7.97 -6.94 -9.30
CA PHE A 65 8.58 -5.62 -9.23
C PHE A 65 7.58 -4.59 -8.68
N PHE A 66 6.36 -4.55 -9.21
CA PHE A 66 5.32 -3.63 -8.77
C PHE A 66 5.03 -3.76 -7.27
N LEU A 67 4.87 -4.99 -6.76
CA LEU A 67 4.58 -5.25 -5.35
C LEU A 67 5.75 -4.87 -4.44
N ARG A 68 7.01 -5.07 -4.86
CA ARG A 68 8.19 -4.63 -4.10
C ARG A 68 8.25 -3.11 -4.00
N GLU A 69 8.03 -2.41 -5.11
CA GLU A 69 8.00 -0.94 -5.13
C GLU A 69 6.85 -0.39 -4.28
N LEU A 70 5.66 -0.99 -4.38
CA LEU A 70 4.50 -0.62 -3.56
C LEU A 70 4.78 -0.83 -2.06
N THR A 71 5.43 -1.94 -1.69
CA THR A 71 5.86 -2.20 -0.31
C THR A 71 6.84 -1.15 0.19
N THR A 72 7.82 -0.81 -0.65
CA THR A 72 8.83 0.23 -0.35
C THR A 72 8.18 1.59 -0.18
N LEU A 73 7.21 1.92 -1.02
CA LEU A 73 6.45 3.16 -0.94
C LEU A 73 5.70 3.27 0.40
N TRP A 74 4.95 2.24 0.81
CA TRP A 74 4.24 2.24 2.09
C TRP A 74 5.19 2.30 3.29
N ARG A 75 6.33 1.58 3.23
CA ARG A 75 7.37 1.67 4.25
C ARG A 75 7.91 3.09 4.39
N ASN A 76 8.22 3.74 3.28
CA ASN A 76 8.76 5.10 3.27
C ASN A 76 7.74 6.11 3.79
N LEU A 77 6.47 6.00 3.38
CA LEU A 77 5.37 6.80 3.93
C LEU A 77 5.22 6.60 5.44
N PHE A 78 5.34 5.37 5.92
CA PHE A 78 5.29 5.07 7.35
C PHE A 78 6.43 5.76 8.11
N LEU A 79 7.67 5.65 7.64
CA LEU A 79 8.83 6.27 8.29
C LEU A 79 8.68 7.80 8.32
N ILE A 80 8.28 8.42 7.21
CA ILE A 80 8.03 9.86 7.13
C ILE A 80 6.89 10.28 8.06
N ARG A 81 5.84 9.49 8.14
CA ARG A 81 4.69 9.79 9.01
C ARG A 81 5.05 9.73 10.49
N GLN A 82 6.01 8.87 10.87
CA GLN A 82 6.47 8.71 12.25
C GLN A 82 7.56 9.72 12.64
N ALA A 83 8.54 9.96 11.77
CA ALA A 83 9.74 10.76 12.08
C ALA A 83 9.82 12.09 11.29
N GLY A 84 8.84 12.40 10.43
CA GLY A 84 8.81 13.62 9.64
C GLY A 84 10.02 13.76 8.73
N ALA A 85 10.51 14.99 8.58
CA ALA A 85 11.67 15.28 7.74
C ALA A 85 12.95 14.56 8.16
N ALA A 86 13.09 14.16 9.44
CA ALA A 86 14.25 13.41 9.90
C ALA A 86 14.35 12.02 9.22
N ALA A 87 13.23 11.42 8.82
CA ALA A 87 13.22 10.16 8.11
C ALA A 87 13.92 10.24 6.74
N THR A 88 13.94 11.40 6.09
CA THR A 88 14.50 11.57 4.74
C THR A 88 16.00 11.26 4.66
N ALA A 89 16.73 11.38 5.78
CA ALA A 89 18.14 11.03 5.86
C ALA A 89 18.38 9.51 5.72
N ALA A 90 17.38 8.69 6.07
CA ALA A 90 17.43 7.23 5.96
C ALA A 90 16.90 6.71 4.62
N LEU A 91 16.40 7.59 3.74
CA LEU A 91 15.83 7.23 2.46
C LEU A 91 16.85 7.47 1.35
N ASP A 92 17.23 6.38 0.68
CA ASP A 92 18.12 6.43 -0.50
C ASP A 92 17.29 6.68 -1.78
N MET A 93 16.92 7.94 -2.00
CA MET A 93 16.14 8.39 -3.14
C MET A 93 16.41 9.87 -3.45
N PRO A 94 16.08 10.36 -4.67
CA PRO A 94 16.23 11.77 -5.05
C PRO A 94 15.44 12.73 -4.14
N ASP A 95 15.95 13.93 -3.90
CA ASP A 95 15.33 14.91 -3.02
C ASP A 95 13.92 15.34 -3.47
N ALA A 96 13.69 15.38 -4.78
CA ALA A 96 12.37 15.67 -5.33
C ALA A 96 11.32 14.60 -4.93
N GLU A 97 11.73 13.34 -4.87
CA GLU A 97 10.88 12.24 -4.44
C GLU A 97 10.65 12.26 -2.92
N LYS A 98 11.70 12.56 -2.14
CA LYS A 98 11.56 12.78 -0.69
C LYS A 98 10.55 13.86 -0.37
N GLN A 99 10.60 14.99 -1.11
CA GLN A 99 9.65 16.10 -0.90
C GLN A 99 8.22 15.67 -1.21
N ARG A 100 7.99 14.94 -2.30
CA ARG A 100 6.67 14.41 -2.64
C ARG A 100 6.11 13.50 -1.55
N LEU A 101 6.94 12.62 -1.00
CA LEU A 101 6.52 11.73 0.10
C LEU A 101 6.24 12.51 1.39
N LEU A 102 6.98 13.58 1.67
CA LEU A 102 6.70 14.49 2.79
C LEU A 102 5.35 15.18 2.65
N ASP A 103 4.98 15.59 1.43
CA ASP A 103 3.71 16.24 1.15
C ASP A 103 2.53 15.24 1.15
N LEU A 104 2.82 13.98 0.82
CA LEU A 104 1.82 12.92 0.70
C LEU A 104 1.51 12.23 2.04
N ALA A 105 2.53 11.98 2.87
CA ALA A 105 2.38 11.23 4.11
C ALA A 105 1.33 11.81 5.09
N PRO A 106 1.20 13.14 5.26
CA PRO A 106 0.16 13.73 6.13
C PRO A 106 -1.27 13.50 5.63
N GLN A 107 -1.45 13.15 4.35
CA GLN A 107 -2.76 12.95 3.74
C GLN A 107 -3.39 11.60 4.08
N PHE A 108 -2.61 10.70 4.68
CA PHE A 108 -3.05 9.38 5.11
C PHE A 108 -3.02 9.24 6.63
N ASP A 109 -3.99 8.52 7.16
CA ASP A 109 -3.99 8.13 8.56
C ASP A 109 -2.82 7.19 8.86
N PRO A 110 -2.08 7.34 9.99
CA PRO A 110 -0.96 6.47 10.34
C PRO A 110 -1.35 5.00 10.46
N ALA A 111 -2.53 4.70 10.99
CA ALA A 111 -3.02 3.33 11.12
C ALA A 111 -3.30 2.72 9.74
N TYR A 112 -3.84 3.53 8.82
CA TYR A 112 -4.03 3.11 7.43
C TYR A 112 -2.69 2.80 6.74
N ILE A 113 -1.68 3.67 6.85
CA ILE A 113 -0.36 3.44 6.25
C ILE A 113 0.25 2.13 6.77
N HIS A 114 0.18 1.89 8.08
CA HIS A 114 0.71 0.68 8.70
C HIS A 114 -0.04 -0.57 8.21
N ALA A 115 -1.36 -0.54 8.23
CA ALA A 115 -2.18 -1.67 7.79
C ALA A 115 -2.02 -1.95 6.27
N ALA A 116 -1.92 -0.90 5.45
CA ALA A 116 -1.66 -1.03 4.01
C ALA A 116 -0.28 -1.65 3.75
N TRP A 117 0.75 -1.21 4.45
CA TRP A 117 2.09 -1.80 4.35
C TRP A 117 2.09 -3.28 4.72
N GLN A 118 1.49 -3.62 5.86
CA GLN A 118 1.38 -5.02 6.31
C GLN A 118 0.61 -5.87 5.30
N MET A 119 -0.53 -5.39 4.82
CA MET A 119 -1.37 -6.10 3.84
C MET A 119 -0.61 -6.38 2.54
N VAL A 120 0.09 -5.38 1.98
CA VAL A 120 0.88 -5.57 0.77
C VAL A 120 2.01 -6.57 1.00
N LEU A 121 2.73 -6.45 2.13
CA LEU A 121 3.84 -7.34 2.46
C LEU A 121 3.39 -8.81 2.59
N GLU A 122 2.29 -9.06 3.28
CA GLU A 122 1.73 -10.41 3.46
C GLU A 122 1.17 -10.99 2.16
N SER A 123 0.57 -10.15 1.31
CA SER A 123 -0.08 -10.58 0.07
C SER A 123 0.88 -10.83 -1.09
N GLN A 124 2.14 -10.36 -1.03
CA GLN A 124 3.12 -10.51 -2.13
C GLN A 124 3.22 -11.95 -2.61
N ARG A 125 3.50 -12.87 -1.67
CA ARG A 125 3.65 -14.28 -2.01
C ARG A 125 2.35 -14.86 -2.58
N GLN A 126 1.23 -14.51 -1.98
CA GLN A 126 -0.08 -15.02 -2.39
C GLN A 126 -0.41 -14.57 -3.82
N VAL A 127 -0.16 -13.31 -4.18
CA VAL A 127 -0.37 -12.80 -5.54
C VAL A 127 0.53 -13.52 -6.53
N LEU A 128 1.84 -13.64 -6.23
CA LEU A 128 2.82 -14.21 -7.16
C LEU A 128 2.68 -15.72 -7.37
N THR A 129 2.12 -16.44 -6.40
CA THR A 129 1.92 -17.90 -6.49
C THR A 129 0.47 -18.28 -6.80
N SER A 130 -0.42 -17.31 -7.01
CA SER A 130 -1.81 -17.55 -7.39
C SER A 130 -1.90 -18.20 -8.80
N LEU A 131 -2.93 -19.00 -9.01
CA LEU A 131 -3.28 -19.47 -10.35
C LEU A 131 -3.73 -18.32 -11.27
N GLU A 132 -4.27 -17.26 -10.69
CA GLU A 132 -4.69 -16.03 -11.38
C GLU A 132 -4.05 -14.79 -10.70
N PRO A 133 -2.76 -14.50 -10.98
CA PRO A 133 -2.06 -13.41 -10.33
C PRO A 133 -2.70 -12.03 -10.54
N SER A 134 -3.31 -11.83 -11.71
CA SER A 134 -4.00 -10.58 -12.06
C SER A 134 -5.21 -10.33 -11.16
N ALA A 135 -6.05 -11.34 -10.97
CA ALA A 135 -7.21 -11.24 -10.08
C ALA A 135 -6.80 -11.09 -8.62
N ALA A 136 -5.73 -11.79 -8.21
CA ALA A 136 -5.20 -11.67 -6.85
C ALA A 136 -4.63 -10.27 -6.58
N LEU A 137 -3.97 -9.65 -7.57
CA LEU A 137 -3.50 -8.27 -7.47
C LEU A 137 -4.68 -7.28 -7.39
N GLU A 138 -5.68 -7.44 -8.26
CA GLU A 138 -6.88 -6.60 -8.22
C GLU A 138 -7.57 -6.65 -6.87
N LEU A 139 -7.76 -7.84 -6.31
CA LEU A 139 -8.33 -8.04 -4.98
C LEU A 139 -7.51 -7.32 -3.91
N LEU A 140 -6.18 -7.43 -3.95
CA LEU A 140 -5.30 -6.74 -3.02
C LEU A 140 -5.50 -5.22 -3.09
N LEU A 141 -5.48 -4.64 -4.29
CA LEU A 141 -5.61 -3.19 -4.47
C LEU A 141 -7.01 -2.68 -4.09
N LEU A 142 -8.06 -3.44 -4.35
CA LEU A 142 -9.41 -3.13 -3.90
C LEU A 142 -9.53 -3.20 -2.37
N ASN A 143 -8.90 -4.19 -1.73
CA ASN A 143 -8.85 -4.29 -0.27
C ASN A 143 -8.14 -3.08 0.34
N LEU A 144 -7.06 -2.60 -0.28
CA LEU A 144 -6.40 -1.36 0.16
C LEU A 144 -7.34 -0.14 0.08
N ALA A 145 -8.14 -0.03 -0.97
CA ALA A 145 -9.12 1.05 -1.11
C ALA A 145 -10.23 0.99 -0.04
N LEU A 146 -10.64 -0.21 0.36
CA LEU A 146 -11.70 -0.43 1.35
C LEU A 146 -11.18 -0.46 2.80
N LEU A 147 -9.86 -0.55 2.99
CA LEU A 147 -9.22 -0.68 4.29
C LEU A 147 -9.66 0.38 5.32
N PRO A 148 -9.86 1.68 4.98
CA PRO A 148 -10.34 2.66 5.94
C PRO A 148 -11.72 2.34 6.52
N ARG A 149 -12.58 1.70 5.74
CA ARG A 149 -13.91 1.28 6.18
C ARG A 149 -13.84 0.08 7.12
N LEU A 150 -12.92 -0.85 6.85
CA LEU A 150 -12.72 -2.05 7.67
C LEU A 150 -12.13 -1.69 9.03
N VAL A 151 -11.14 -0.82 9.07
CA VAL A 151 -10.52 -0.33 10.32
C VAL A 151 -11.54 0.43 11.18
N SER A 152 -12.42 1.24 10.58
CA SER A 152 -13.47 1.96 11.29
C SER A 152 -14.48 1.03 11.96
N LEU A 153 -14.86 -0.08 11.32
CA LEU A 153 -15.78 -1.09 11.87
C LEU A 153 -15.16 -1.82 13.07
N GLU A 154 -13.88 -2.14 13.03
CA GLU A 154 -13.17 -2.74 14.17
C GLU A 154 -13.12 -1.80 15.39
N THR A 155 -12.91 -0.52 15.17
CA THR A 155 -12.91 0.50 16.23
C THR A 155 -14.31 0.61 16.86
N LEU A 156 -15.36 0.59 16.06
CA LEU A 156 -16.75 0.64 16.53
C LEU A 156 -17.12 -0.63 17.32
N SER A 157 -16.70 -1.82 16.86
CA SER A 157 -16.97 -3.07 17.58
C SER A 157 -16.25 -3.15 18.93
N ARG A 158 -15.07 -2.56 19.08
CA ARG A 158 -14.36 -2.46 20.36
C ARG A 158 -15.02 -1.47 21.32
N THR A 159 -15.65 -0.42 20.82
CA THR A 159 -16.32 0.60 21.64
C THR A 159 -17.68 0.11 22.17
N THR A 160 -18.34 -0.82 21.48
CA THR A 160 -19.65 -1.39 21.91
C THR A 160 -19.53 -2.50 22.94
N VAL A 161 -18.34 -3.02 23.23
CA VAL A 161 -18.09 -4.02 24.30
C VAL A 161 -17.50 -3.34 25.55
N ALA A 162 -18.10 -2.23 26.00
CA ALA A 162 -17.90 -1.79 27.37
C ALA A 162 -18.88 -2.57 28.26
N PRO A 163 -18.42 -3.35 29.24
CA PRO A 163 -19.34 -4.03 30.15
C PRO A 163 -20.12 -2.97 30.95
N ALA A 164 -21.42 -3.00 30.84
CA ALA A 164 -22.28 -2.26 31.74
C ALA A 164 -21.98 -2.76 33.18
N SER A 165 -21.22 -1.97 33.92
CA SER A 165 -21.01 -2.16 35.35
C SER A 165 -22.35 -1.84 36.07
N GLY A 166 -23.24 -2.80 36.04
CA GLY A 166 -24.41 -2.80 36.89
C GLY A 166 -23.95 -3.04 38.32
N THR A 167 -23.86 -1.99 39.12
CA THR A 167 -23.71 -2.07 40.56
C THR A 167 -25.02 -2.68 41.12
N PRO A 168 -24.98 -3.81 41.81
CA PRO A 168 -26.18 -4.29 42.49
C PRO A 168 -26.49 -3.34 43.67
N ALA A 169 -27.68 -2.76 43.66
CA ALA A 169 -28.19 -2.01 44.80
C ALA A 169 -28.27 -2.91 46.05
N ALA A 170 -27.61 -2.49 47.13
CA ALA A 170 -27.69 -3.12 48.43
C ALA A 170 -29.13 -3.04 48.97
N PRO A 171 -29.67 -4.09 49.60
CA PRO A 171 -31.00 -4.04 50.22
C PRO A 171 -30.96 -3.17 51.50
N ALA A 172 -31.96 -2.32 51.65
CA ALA A 172 -32.16 -1.48 52.84
C ALA A 172 -32.42 -2.34 54.11
N PRO A 173 -31.91 -1.92 55.27
CA PRO A 173 -32.21 -2.63 56.52
C PRO A 173 -33.64 -2.37 56.97
N SER A 174 -34.38 -3.46 57.26
CA SER A 174 -35.69 -3.43 57.88
C SER A 174 -35.59 -2.96 59.34
N ALA A 175 -36.43 -1.98 59.72
CA ALA A 175 -36.57 -1.50 61.07
C ALA A 175 -37.26 -2.55 61.99
N PRO A 176 -36.91 -2.63 63.30
CA PRO A 176 -37.54 -3.50 64.20
C PRO A 176 -38.87 -2.90 64.68
N ALA A 177 -39.93 -3.74 64.70
CA ALA A 177 -41.19 -3.42 65.33
C ALA A 177 -41.06 -3.63 66.85
N ALA A 178 -41.59 -2.68 67.62
CA ALA A 178 -41.77 -2.73 69.00
C ALA A 178 -43.09 -3.48 69.31
#